data_1ea3b4b66afad9c0f2c2634343c5be34
#
_entry.id   1ea3b4b66afad9c0f2c2634343c5be34
#
_cell.length_a   1.000
_cell.length_b   1.000
_cell.length_c   1.000
_cell.angle_alpha   90.00
_cell.angle_beta   90.00
_cell.angle_gamma   90.00
#
_symmetry.space_group_name_H-M   'P 1'
#
loop_
_entity.id
_entity.type
_entity.pdbx_description
1 polymer ?
#
loop_
_entity_poly.entity_id
_entity_poly.type
_entity_poly.pdbx_seq_one_letter_code
_entity_poly.pdbx_strand_id
1 'polypeptide(L)'
;QQRQMCIRDRAYATSNVLKGSGLSSSAAYEVLIGTILNGLYNEGEVSAVEIAQIAQFAENVYFGKPSGLMDQMASSVGGFITIDFADEKHPVIDSVKFDFTKSGHALCIVDTKGNHADLTPEYAAIPAEMKSVAAFFGKKVLREITKEQLLENICAVREKCSDRAVLRALHFFDDNERVGKEASALSEGDFDAFLSLINESGDSSFKYLQNIYASSAPNEQGLSLALYLANQALGGEGACRVHGGGFAGTIQAFVPEKKLEAFKAEMERVFGEGSCYVLSIRPVGGVQIDL
;
A
#
# COMPACT_ATOMS: atom_id res chain seq x y z
N GLN A 1 -21.31 -15.55 -34.54
CA GLN A 1 -21.19 -17.02 -34.58
C GLN A 1 -19.85 -17.53 -34.06
N GLN A 2 -18.74 -16.83 -34.18
CA GLN A 2 -17.43 -17.24 -33.64
C GLN A 2 -17.37 -17.23 -32.12
N ARG A 3 -18.13 -16.39 -31.41
CA ARG A 3 -18.10 -16.31 -29.93
C ARG A 3 -18.64 -17.55 -29.22
N GLN A 4 -19.38 -18.43 -29.87
CA GLN A 4 -19.88 -19.65 -29.24
C GLN A 4 -18.88 -20.81 -29.22
N MET A 5 -17.77 -20.73 -29.97
CA MET A 5 -16.78 -21.81 -29.99
C MET A 5 -15.78 -21.77 -28.82
N CYS A 6 -15.59 -20.61 -28.19
CA CYS A 6 -14.65 -20.44 -27.03
C CYS A 6 -15.19 -20.93 -25.69
N ILE A 7 -16.41 -21.43 -25.61
CA ILE A 7 -17.04 -21.94 -24.37
C ILE A 7 -16.31 -23.15 -23.75
N ARG A 8 -15.36 -23.74 -24.47
CA ARG A 8 -14.60 -24.93 -24.02
C ARG A 8 -13.14 -24.66 -23.70
N ASP A 9 -12.68 -23.43 -23.83
CA ASP A 9 -11.31 -23.09 -23.50
C ASP A 9 -11.13 -23.16 -21.98
N ARG A 10 -10.05 -23.78 -21.55
CA ARG A 10 -9.71 -23.92 -20.15
C ARG A 10 -8.42 -23.20 -19.87
N ALA A 11 -8.43 -22.40 -18.82
CA ALA A 11 -7.22 -21.80 -18.26
C ALA A 11 -6.89 -22.48 -16.92
N TYR A 12 -5.61 -22.71 -16.69
CA TYR A 12 -5.10 -23.14 -15.39
C TYR A 12 -4.32 -22.00 -14.78
N ALA A 13 -4.74 -21.54 -13.61
CA ALA A 13 -4.08 -20.47 -12.89
C ALA A 13 -3.55 -20.95 -11.55
N THR A 14 -2.33 -20.60 -11.22
CA THR A 14 -1.72 -20.79 -9.90
C THR A 14 -1.33 -19.46 -9.31
N SER A 15 -1.30 -19.35 -7.99
CA SER A 15 -0.89 -18.14 -7.30
C SER A 15 -0.15 -18.48 -6.02
N ASN A 16 0.97 -17.79 -5.81
CA ASN A 16 1.68 -17.76 -4.54
C ASN A 16 1.31 -16.51 -3.70
N VAL A 17 0.43 -15.65 -4.22
CA VAL A 17 -0.09 -14.50 -3.47
C VAL A 17 -1.11 -15.00 -2.45
N LEU A 18 -0.80 -14.80 -1.19
CA LEU A 18 -1.60 -15.31 -0.08
C LEU A 18 -2.93 -14.57 0.03
N LYS A 19 -4.01 -15.32 0.20
CA LYS A 19 -5.34 -14.75 0.44
C LYS A 19 -5.41 -14.19 1.85
N GLY A 20 -5.92 -12.96 1.99
CA GLY A 20 -6.13 -12.33 3.29
C GLY A 20 -4.88 -11.76 3.96
N SER A 21 -3.73 -11.77 3.28
CA SER A 21 -2.46 -11.25 3.82
C SER A 21 -2.24 -9.74 3.60
N GLY A 22 -3.22 -9.03 3.04
CA GLY A 22 -3.04 -7.62 2.65
C GLY A 22 -2.18 -7.42 1.40
N LEU A 23 -1.79 -8.51 0.69
CA LEU A 23 -0.96 -8.45 -0.52
C LEU A 23 -1.78 -8.38 -1.82
N SER A 24 -3.03 -7.95 -1.74
CA SER A 24 -3.91 -7.64 -2.89
C SER A 24 -4.04 -8.76 -3.92
N SER A 25 -4.33 -9.99 -3.45
CA SER A 25 -4.49 -11.15 -4.33
C SER A 25 -5.60 -11.00 -5.37
N SER A 26 -6.66 -10.22 -5.10
CA SER A 26 -7.72 -9.91 -6.06
C SER A 26 -7.18 -9.08 -7.23
N ALA A 27 -6.49 -7.97 -6.94
CA ALA A 27 -5.90 -7.10 -7.95
C ALA A 27 -4.90 -7.85 -8.85
N ALA A 28 -4.05 -8.70 -8.24
CA ALA A 28 -3.10 -9.52 -8.99
C ALA A 28 -3.82 -10.49 -9.96
N TYR A 29 -4.93 -11.11 -9.53
CA TYR A 29 -5.71 -12.00 -10.36
C TYR A 29 -6.44 -11.25 -11.49
N GLU A 30 -7.07 -10.13 -11.18
CA GLU A 30 -7.78 -9.29 -12.16
C GLU A 30 -6.84 -8.78 -13.25
N VAL A 31 -5.67 -8.28 -12.85
CA VAL A 31 -4.61 -7.84 -13.78
C VAL A 31 -4.10 -9.01 -14.63
N LEU A 32 -3.90 -10.19 -14.05
CA LEU A 32 -3.51 -11.39 -14.81
C LEU A 32 -4.53 -11.70 -15.91
N ILE A 33 -5.82 -11.72 -15.58
CA ILE A 33 -6.88 -11.98 -16.56
C ILE A 33 -6.92 -10.88 -17.63
N GLY A 34 -6.81 -9.61 -17.25
CA GLY A 34 -6.74 -8.49 -18.19
C GLY A 34 -5.56 -8.62 -19.16
N THR A 35 -4.38 -8.98 -18.64
CA THR A 35 -3.18 -9.20 -19.46
C THR A 35 -3.35 -10.36 -20.45
N ILE A 36 -3.92 -11.48 -19.99
CA ILE A 36 -4.20 -12.65 -20.86
C ILE A 36 -5.17 -12.27 -21.98
N LEU A 37 -6.26 -11.60 -21.65
CA LEU A 37 -7.25 -11.19 -22.66
C LEU A 37 -6.67 -10.17 -23.65
N ASN A 38 -5.85 -9.25 -23.18
CA ASN A 38 -5.15 -8.29 -24.03
C ASN A 38 -4.21 -9.00 -25.02
N GLY A 39 -3.41 -9.96 -24.57
CA GLY A 39 -2.53 -10.74 -25.46
C GLY A 39 -3.27 -11.60 -26.45
N LEU A 40 -4.37 -12.28 -26.03
CA LEU A 40 -5.10 -13.23 -26.90
C LEU A 40 -6.04 -12.56 -27.91
N TYR A 41 -6.61 -11.42 -27.56
CA TYR A 41 -7.71 -10.84 -28.34
C TYR A 41 -7.47 -9.40 -28.79
N ASN A 42 -6.40 -8.77 -28.36
CA ASN A 42 -6.12 -7.36 -28.61
C ASN A 42 -4.64 -7.09 -28.93
N GLU A 43 -3.88 -8.10 -29.32
CA GLU A 43 -2.49 -8.00 -29.77
C GLU A 43 -1.54 -7.30 -28.79
N GLY A 44 -1.94 -7.19 -27.49
CA GLY A 44 -1.17 -6.51 -26.45
C GLY A 44 -1.25 -4.98 -26.48
N GLU A 45 -2.17 -4.39 -27.24
CA GLU A 45 -2.24 -2.93 -27.45
C GLU A 45 -2.74 -2.14 -26.23
N VAL A 46 -3.46 -2.78 -25.29
CA VAL A 46 -3.93 -2.12 -24.06
C VAL A 46 -2.78 -1.93 -23.11
N SER A 47 -2.54 -0.70 -22.68
CA SER A 47 -1.45 -0.36 -21.76
C SER A 47 -1.63 -0.98 -20.36
N ALA A 48 -0.53 -1.12 -19.61
CA ALA A 48 -0.56 -1.59 -18.23
C ALA A 48 -1.46 -0.72 -17.32
N VAL A 49 -1.48 0.60 -17.58
CA VAL A 49 -2.33 1.56 -16.86
C VAL A 49 -3.82 1.28 -17.13
N GLU A 50 -4.18 1.10 -18.38
CA GLU A 50 -5.58 0.79 -18.76
C GLU A 50 -6.01 -0.58 -18.23
N ILE A 51 -5.14 -1.59 -18.24
CA ILE A 51 -5.44 -2.90 -17.64
C ILE A 51 -5.74 -2.72 -16.13
N ALA A 52 -4.95 -1.92 -15.41
CA ALA A 52 -5.20 -1.63 -14.01
C ALA A 52 -6.57 -0.95 -13.78
N GLN A 53 -6.91 0.03 -14.62
CA GLN A 53 -8.19 0.74 -14.56
C GLN A 53 -9.37 -0.19 -14.87
N ILE A 54 -9.23 -1.07 -15.87
CA ILE A 54 -10.25 -2.08 -16.21
C ILE A 54 -10.43 -3.06 -15.05
N ALA A 55 -9.34 -3.50 -14.42
CA ALA A 55 -9.37 -4.40 -13.27
C ALA A 55 -10.10 -3.74 -12.08
N GLN A 56 -9.76 -2.51 -11.73
CA GLN A 56 -10.46 -1.74 -10.70
C GLN A 56 -11.94 -1.56 -11.01
N PHE A 57 -12.29 -1.23 -12.25
CA PHE A 57 -13.68 -1.11 -12.68
C PHE A 57 -14.43 -2.43 -12.47
N ALA A 58 -13.82 -3.55 -12.82
CA ALA A 58 -14.41 -4.87 -12.61
C ALA A 58 -14.67 -5.15 -11.12
N GLU A 59 -13.70 -4.87 -10.24
CA GLU A 59 -13.84 -5.05 -8.78
C GLU A 59 -14.94 -4.14 -8.21
N ASN A 60 -14.96 -2.87 -8.59
CA ASN A 60 -15.91 -1.89 -8.04
C ASN A 60 -17.32 -2.07 -8.54
N VAL A 61 -17.51 -2.35 -9.84
CA VAL A 61 -18.83 -2.35 -10.48
C VAL A 61 -19.47 -3.74 -10.50
N TYR A 62 -18.70 -4.79 -10.83
CA TYR A 62 -19.25 -6.14 -10.94
C TYR A 62 -19.23 -6.91 -9.63
N PHE A 63 -18.16 -6.76 -8.85
CA PHE A 63 -18.08 -7.39 -7.52
C PHE A 63 -18.63 -6.50 -6.40
N GLY A 64 -18.86 -5.21 -6.67
CA GLY A 64 -19.43 -4.28 -5.70
C GLY A 64 -18.49 -3.98 -4.50
N LYS A 65 -17.21 -4.24 -4.65
CA LYS A 65 -16.19 -3.98 -3.62
C LYS A 65 -15.46 -2.68 -3.97
N PRO A 66 -15.69 -1.58 -3.26
CA PRO A 66 -15.00 -0.33 -3.53
C PRO A 66 -13.52 -0.46 -3.19
N SER A 67 -12.67 -0.35 -4.19
CA SER A 67 -11.21 -0.37 -4.07
C SER A 67 -10.58 0.85 -4.73
N GLY A 68 -9.43 1.29 -4.21
CA GLY A 68 -8.58 2.27 -4.89
C GLY A 68 -7.86 1.63 -6.08
N LEU A 69 -7.17 2.44 -6.88
CA LEU A 69 -6.47 1.97 -8.08
C LEU A 69 -5.03 1.50 -7.80
N MET A 70 -4.50 1.74 -6.61
CA MET A 70 -3.09 1.54 -6.28
C MET A 70 -2.64 0.09 -6.46
N ASP A 71 -3.43 -0.86 -5.97
CA ASP A 71 -3.06 -2.29 -5.99
C ASP A 71 -3.04 -2.86 -7.40
N GLN A 72 -4.05 -2.52 -8.21
CA GLN A 72 -4.11 -2.92 -9.61
C GLN A 72 -2.96 -2.27 -10.40
N MET A 73 -2.64 -1.01 -10.11
CA MET A 73 -1.56 -0.30 -10.78
C MET A 73 -0.20 -0.93 -10.46
N ALA A 74 0.09 -1.19 -9.19
CA ALA A 74 1.32 -1.85 -8.76
C ALA A 74 1.47 -3.25 -9.39
N SER A 75 0.37 -4.02 -9.45
CA SER A 75 0.35 -5.35 -10.06
C SER A 75 0.56 -5.31 -11.57
N SER A 76 0.03 -4.29 -12.25
CA SER A 76 0.07 -4.17 -13.71
C SER A 76 1.37 -3.58 -14.24
N VAL A 77 1.94 -2.60 -13.54
CA VAL A 77 3.17 -1.92 -13.97
C VAL A 77 4.40 -2.65 -13.46
N GLY A 78 4.40 -3.09 -12.21
CA GLY A 78 5.54 -3.73 -11.55
C GLY A 78 6.64 -2.75 -11.15
N GLY A 79 7.69 -3.25 -10.49
CA GLY A 79 8.82 -2.46 -10.02
C GLY A 79 8.48 -1.49 -8.89
N PHE A 80 9.29 -0.45 -8.74
CA PHE A 80 9.00 0.70 -7.92
C PHE A 80 8.34 1.79 -8.76
N ILE A 81 7.22 2.30 -8.32
CA ILE A 81 6.48 3.34 -9.02
C ILE A 81 6.00 4.40 -8.02
N THR A 82 5.92 5.63 -8.49
CA THR A 82 5.10 6.67 -7.85
C THR A 82 3.81 6.83 -8.63
N ILE A 83 2.73 7.12 -7.94
CA ILE A 83 1.43 7.34 -8.54
C ILE A 83 0.86 8.65 -7.99
N ASP A 84 0.63 9.64 -8.84
CA ASP A 84 -0.09 10.85 -8.47
C ASP A 84 -1.56 10.73 -8.93
N PHE A 85 -2.47 10.69 -7.96
CA PHE A 85 -3.91 10.64 -8.19
C PHE A 85 -4.58 12.02 -8.17
N ALA A 86 -3.87 13.09 -8.53
CA ALA A 86 -4.47 14.43 -8.65
C ALA A 86 -5.65 14.43 -9.65
N ASP A 87 -5.55 13.66 -10.72
CA ASP A 87 -6.66 13.26 -11.57
C ASP A 87 -6.84 11.73 -11.51
N GLU A 88 -7.92 11.28 -10.86
CA GLU A 88 -8.21 9.84 -10.71
C GLU A 88 -8.44 9.13 -12.05
N LYS A 89 -8.85 9.87 -13.09
CA LYS A 89 -9.06 9.32 -14.44
C LYS A 89 -7.78 9.20 -15.24
N HIS A 90 -6.83 10.07 -14.97
CA HIS A 90 -5.55 10.15 -15.67
C HIS A 90 -4.40 10.23 -14.64
N PRO A 91 -4.19 9.17 -13.83
CA PRO A 91 -3.12 9.17 -12.85
C PRO A 91 -1.75 9.27 -13.54
N VAL A 92 -0.85 10.07 -12.95
CA VAL A 92 0.53 10.15 -13.42
C VAL A 92 1.34 9.07 -12.71
N ILE A 93 2.02 8.23 -13.51
CA ILE A 93 2.80 7.11 -13.01
C ILE A 93 4.24 7.26 -13.48
N ASP A 94 5.16 7.35 -12.53
CA ASP A 94 6.59 7.39 -12.80
C ASP A 94 7.27 6.15 -12.25
N SER A 95 8.09 5.50 -13.08
CA SER A 95 8.90 4.36 -12.65
C SER A 95 10.16 4.85 -11.95
N VAL A 96 10.41 4.35 -10.75
CA VAL A 96 11.63 4.62 -9.99
C VAL A 96 12.67 3.54 -10.31
N LYS A 97 13.79 3.94 -10.91
CA LYS A 97 14.86 3.03 -11.30
C LYS A 97 15.72 2.66 -10.10
N PHE A 98 15.39 1.57 -9.44
CA PHE A 98 16.16 1.04 -8.32
C PHE A 98 16.20 -0.48 -8.36
N ASP A 99 17.38 -1.04 -8.23
CA ASP A 99 17.59 -2.50 -8.15
C ASP A 99 17.67 -2.92 -6.67
N PHE A 100 16.53 -3.33 -6.12
CA PHE A 100 16.42 -3.71 -4.73
C PHE A 100 17.34 -4.88 -4.33
N THR A 101 17.71 -5.75 -5.28
CA THR A 101 18.59 -6.90 -5.02
C THR A 101 20.01 -6.47 -4.59
N LYS A 102 20.36 -5.23 -4.87
CA LYS A 102 21.67 -4.65 -4.50
C LYS A 102 21.64 -3.86 -3.19
N SER A 103 20.48 -3.73 -2.55
CA SER A 103 20.35 -2.97 -1.31
C SER A 103 20.97 -3.65 -0.09
N GLY A 104 21.26 -4.97 -0.17
CA GLY A 104 21.69 -5.77 0.99
C GLY A 104 20.57 -5.97 2.02
N HIS A 105 19.31 -5.74 1.63
CA HIS A 105 18.14 -5.88 2.48
C HIS A 105 17.11 -6.82 1.84
N ALA A 106 16.32 -7.47 2.68
CA ALA A 106 15.13 -8.21 2.31
C ALA A 106 13.88 -7.42 2.68
N LEU A 107 12.85 -7.44 1.82
CA LEU A 107 11.53 -6.93 2.15
C LEU A 107 10.74 -8.02 2.85
N CYS A 108 10.34 -7.77 4.10
CA CYS A 108 9.54 -8.68 4.88
C CYS A 108 8.15 -8.10 5.15
N ILE A 109 7.14 -8.94 5.04
CA ILE A 109 5.78 -8.65 5.52
C ILE A 109 5.51 -9.59 6.69
N VAL A 110 5.12 -9.02 7.84
CA VAL A 110 4.76 -9.80 9.03
C VAL A 110 3.26 -9.69 9.26
N ASP A 111 2.58 -10.83 9.21
CA ASP A 111 1.15 -10.93 9.50
C ASP A 111 0.96 -11.15 11.01
N THR A 112 0.34 -10.18 11.66
CA THR A 112 0.09 -10.22 13.11
C THR A 112 -1.08 -11.11 13.49
N LYS A 113 -1.76 -11.74 12.51
CA LYS A 113 -2.97 -12.55 12.70
C LYS A 113 -4.11 -11.79 13.37
N GLY A 114 -4.09 -10.45 13.30
CA GLY A 114 -5.14 -9.59 13.83
C GLY A 114 -6.47 -9.83 13.12
N ASN A 115 -7.57 -9.69 13.85
CA ASN A 115 -8.90 -9.83 13.29
C ASN A 115 -9.30 -8.55 12.53
N HIS A 116 -9.68 -8.69 11.27
CA HIS A 116 -10.20 -7.61 10.43
C HIS A 116 -11.73 -7.46 10.51
N ALA A 117 -12.42 -8.30 11.28
CA ALA A 117 -13.87 -8.20 11.41
C ALA A 117 -14.24 -6.86 12.06
N ASP A 118 -15.27 -6.22 11.51
CA ASP A 118 -15.87 -4.97 12.01
C ASP A 118 -14.97 -3.71 12.00
N LEU A 119 -13.83 -3.70 11.28
CA LEU A 119 -12.96 -2.53 11.13
C LEU A 119 -13.40 -1.53 10.05
N THR A 120 -14.45 -1.84 9.30
CA THR A 120 -14.97 -0.96 8.24
C THR A 120 -15.23 0.48 8.71
N PRO A 121 -15.79 0.74 9.90
CA PRO A 121 -15.96 2.11 10.39
C PRO A 121 -14.64 2.86 10.59
N GLU A 122 -13.60 2.19 11.08
CA GLU A 122 -12.28 2.81 11.31
C GLU A 122 -11.62 3.19 9.98
N TYR A 123 -11.68 2.30 8.98
CA TYR A 123 -11.20 2.62 7.63
C TYR A 123 -11.97 3.77 6.99
N ALA A 124 -13.30 3.79 7.12
CA ALA A 124 -14.13 4.86 6.56
C ALA A 124 -13.91 6.22 7.26
N ALA A 125 -13.55 6.23 8.53
CA ALA A 125 -13.30 7.44 9.29
C ALA A 125 -12.10 8.24 8.77
N ILE A 126 -11.05 7.57 8.26
CA ILE A 126 -9.85 8.26 7.75
C ILE A 126 -10.20 9.23 6.62
N PRO A 127 -10.73 8.77 5.47
CA PRO A 127 -11.07 9.68 4.38
C PRO A 127 -12.21 10.63 4.73
N ALA A 128 -13.15 10.24 5.58
CA ALA A 128 -14.24 11.11 6.00
C ALA A 128 -13.73 12.33 6.80
N GLU A 129 -12.81 12.10 7.74
CA GLU A 129 -12.20 13.17 8.53
C GLU A 129 -11.31 14.08 7.67
N MET A 130 -10.49 13.52 6.77
CA MET A 130 -9.70 14.30 5.83
C MET A 130 -10.59 15.17 4.91
N LYS A 131 -11.68 14.61 4.41
CA LYS A 131 -12.68 15.36 3.62
C LYS A 131 -13.37 16.45 4.42
N SER A 132 -13.62 16.24 5.71
CA SER A 132 -14.22 17.28 6.58
C SER A 132 -13.30 18.50 6.69
N VAL A 133 -11.98 18.29 6.79
CA VAL A 133 -10.99 19.38 6.79
C VAL A 133 -10.97 20.10 5.44
N ALA A 134 -10.97 19.39 4.33
CA ALA A 134 -11.05 20.00 2.99
C ALA A 134 -12.34 20.83 2.82
N ALA A 135 -13.48 20.30 3.29
CA ALA A 135 -14.78 20.96 3.23
C ALA A 135 -14.84 22.25 4.06
N PHE A 136 -14.07 22.36 5.16
CA PHE A 136 -13.93 23.62 5.90
C PHE A 136 -13.44 24.76 5.00
N PHE A 137 -12.57 24.47 4.03
CA PHE A 137 -12.04 25.41 3.04
C PHE A 137 -12.89 25.47 1.75
N GLY A 138 -14.08 24.84 1.71
CA GLY A 138 -14.93 24.77 0.53
C GLY A 138 -14.36 23.87 -0.59
N LYS A 139 -13.49 22.92 -0.23
CA LYS A 139 -12.82 21.99 -1.14
C LYS A 139 -13.33 20.54 -0.97
N LYS A 140 -13.08 19.69 -1.97
CA LYS A 140 -13.51 18.29 -1.96
C LYS A 140 -12.48 17.37 -1.32
N VAL A 141 -11.20 17.65 -1.55
CA VAL A 141 -10.06 16.85 -1.10
C VAL A 141 -8.93 17.74 -0.57
N LEU A 142 -8.09 17.19 0.29
CA LEU A 142 -6.94 17.91 0.88
C LEU A 142 -5.93 18.40 -0.17
N ARG A 143 -5.83 17.71 -1.31
CA ARG A 143 -4.94 18.12 -2.43
C ARG A 143 -5.25 19.53 -2.98
N GLU A 144 -6.45 20.05 -2.75
CA GLU A 144 -6.89 21.37 -3.22
C GLU A 144 -6.57 22.51 -2.23
N ILE A 145 -5.97 22.21 -1.09
CA ILE A 145 -5.49 23.17 -0.09
C ILE A 145 -4.01 22.92 0.21
N THR A 146 -3.38 23.87 0.89
CA THR A 146 -1.99 23.72 1.35
C THR A 146 -1.89 23.48 2.85
N LYS A 147 -0.76 22.92 3.29
CA LYS A 147 -0.45 22.73 4.71
C LYS A 147 -0.44 24.07 5.47
N GLU A 148 0.09 25.11 4.85
CA GLU A 148 0.14 26.46 5.42
C GLU A 148 -1.26 27.02 5.67
N GLN A 149 -2.18 26.87 4.69
CA GLN A 149 -3.59 27.25 4.88
C GLN A 149 -4.24 26.54 6.07
N LEU A 150 -3.95 25.24 6.24
CA LEU A 150 -4.44 24.48 7.39
C LEU A 150 -3.85 25.04 8.70
N LEU A 151 -2.53 25.26 8.75
CA LEU A 151 -1.85 25.74 9.97
C LEU A 151 -2.28 27.16 10.37
N GLU A 152 -2.48 28.05 9.41
CA GLU A 152 -2.99 29.43 9.67
C GLU A 152 -4.41 29.42 10.25
N ASN A 153 -5.21 28.43 9.93
CA ASN A 153 -6.60 28.30 10.37
C ASN A 153 -6.82 27.19 11.42
N ILE A 154 -5.75 26.65 11.99
CA ILE A 154 -5.79 25.43 12.80
C ILE A 154 -6.80 25.49 13.96
N CYS A 155 -6.94 26.62 14.64
CA CYS A 155 -7.88 26.78 15.74
C CYS A 155 -9.33 26.58 15.28
N ALA A 156 -9.72 27.26 14.20
CA ALA A 156 -11.06 27.16 13.66
C ALA A 156 -11.36 25.77 13.05
N VAL A 157 -10.38 25.20 12.35
CA VAL A 157 -10.51 23.84 11.80
C VAL A 157 -10.67 22.80 12.93
N ARG A 158 -9.87 22.92 13.97
CA ARG A 158 -9.93 22.05 15.14
C ARG A 158 -11.31 22.08 15.83
N GLU A 159 -11.87 23.28 16.02
CA GLU A 159 -13.20 23.45 16.60
C GLU A 159 -14.31 22.83 15.72
N LYS A 160 -14.19 22.96 14.41
CA LYS A 160 -15.20 22.51 13.45
C LYS A 160 -15.13 21.03 13.14
N CYS A 161 -13.92 20.48 13.01
CA CYS A 161 -13.68 19.12 12.50
C CYS A 161 -13.28 18.13 13.59
N SER A 162 -12.33 18.39 14.42
CA SER A 162 -11.76 17.71 15.58
C SER A 162 -10.22 17.68 15.52
N ASP A 163 -9.59 17.40 16.66
CA ASP A 163 -8.12 17.24 16.75
C ASP A 163 -7.63 16.10 15.85
N ARG A 164 -8.34 14.96 15.84
CA ARG A 164 -7.96 13.79 15.03
C ARG A 164 -8.06 14.07 13.54
N ALA A 165 -9.06 14.78 13.07
CA ALA A 165 -9.19 15.18 11.68
C ALA A 165 -8.04 16.10 11.24
N VAL A 166 -7.63 17.03 12.11
CA VAL A 166 -6.45 17.90 11.86
C VAL A 166 -5.17 17.09 11.80
N LEU A 167 -4.94 16.16 12.72
CA LEU A 167 -3.76 15.29 12.74
C LEU A 167 -3.67 14.44 11.48
N ARG A 168 -4.79 13.84 11.04
CA ARG A 168 -4.87 13.06 9.79
C ARG A 168 -4.58 13.91 8.55
N ALA A 169 -5.06 15.15 8.52
CA ALA A 169 -4.76 16.07 7.43
C ALA A 169 -3.27 16.47 7.41
N LEU A 170 -2.67 16.73 8.57
CA LEU A 170 -1.23 17.00 8.67
C LEU A 170 -0.39 15.81 8.22
N HIS A 171 -0.76 14.59 8.64
CA HIS A 171 -0.12 13.37 8.14
C HIS A 171 -0.18 13.30 6.61
N PHE A 172 -1.34 13.57 6.00
CA PHE A 172 -1.50 13.56 4.55
C PHE A 172 -0.50 14.49 3.85
N PHE A 173 -0.36 15.73 4.32
CA PHE A 173 0.59 16.68 3.70
C PHE A 173 2.04 16.23 3.86
N ASP A 174 2.41 15.79 5.06
CA ASP A 174 3.78 15.36 5.35
C ASP A 174 4.16 14.10 4.58
N ASP A 175 3.24 13.13 4.49
CA ASP A 175 3.48 11.87 3.78
C ASP A 175 3.47 12.07 2.27
N ASN A 176 2.61 12.95 1.74
CA ASN A 176 2.62 13.32 0.33
C ASN A 176 3.95 13.98 -0.11
N GLU A 177 4.55 14.82 0.74
CA GLU A 177 5.88 15.39 0.50
C GLU A 177 6.97 14.31 0.61
N ARG A 178 6.82 13.38 1.56
CA ARG A 178 7.78 12.30 1.82
C ARG A 178 7.90 11.34 0.64
N VAL A 179 6.80 11.02 -0.05
CA VAL A 179 6.81 10.17 -1.26
C VAL A 179 7.78 10.70 -2.31
N GLY A 180 7.79 12.02 -2.55
CA GLY A 180 8.74 12.62 -3.49
C GLY A 180 10.20 12.45 -3.05
N LYS A 181 10.47 12.59 -1.75
CA LYS A 181 11.80 12.38 -1.17
C LYS A 181 12.24 10.91 -1.23
N GLU A 182 11.32 9.97 -0.97
CA GLU A 182 11.56 8.52 -1.09
C GLU A 182 11.92 8.13 -2.53
N ALA A 183 11.18 8.63 -3.51
CA ALA A 183 11.45 8.40 -4.92
C ALA A 183 12.82 8.95 -5.35
N SER A 184 13.17 10.17 -4.89
CA SER A 184 14.48 10.77 -5.15
C SER A 184 15.61 9.96 -4.53
N ALA A 185 15.49 9.59 -3.25
CA ALA A 185 16.48 8.79 -2.54
C ALA A 185 16.76 7.46 -3.26
N LEU A 186 15.71 6.74 -3.68
CA LEU A 186 15.87 5.50 -4.47
C LEU A 186 16.53 5.76 -5.82
N SER A 187 16.14 6.82 -6.53
CA SER A 187 16.70 7.15 -7.86
C SER A 187 18.18 7.54 -7.79
N GLU A 188 18.60 8.16 -6.69
CA GLU A 188 19.97 8.55 -6.40
C GLU A 188 20.80 7.39 -5.82
N GLY A 189 20.16 6.28 -5.46
CA GLY A 189 20.79 5.11 -4.83
C GLY A 189 21.09 5.31 -3.34
N ASP A 190 20.52 6.34 -2.72
CA ASP A 190 20.63 6.61 -1.28
C ASP A 190 19.59 5.79 -0.51
N PHE A 191 19.90 4.51 -0.33
CA PHE A 191 18.99 3.60 0.35
C PHE A 191 18.86 3.88 1.85
N ASP A 192 19.88 4.43 2.48
CA ASP A 192 19.83 4.81 3.90
C ASP A 192 18.87 5.98 4.13
N ALA A 193 18.88 6.99 3.24
CA ALA A 193 17.89 8.06 3.27
C ALA A 193 16.47 7.52 3.04
N PHE A 194 16.28 6.59 2.10
CA PHE A 194 14.99 5.92 1.89
C PHE A 194 14.50 5.20 3.15
N LEU A 195 15.36 4.43 3.83
CA LEU A 195 15.01 3.72 5.07
C LEU A 195 14.62 4.70 6.19
N SER A 196 15.31 5.82 6.29
CA SER A 196 14.95 6.88 7.26
C SER A 196 13.55 7.44 6.98
N LEU A 197 13.23 7.73 5.72
CA LEU A 197 11.93 8.23 5.31
C LEU A 197 10.80 7.21 5.56
N ILE A 198 11.06 5.92 5.34
CA ILE A 198 10.12 4.84 5.68
C ILE A 198 9.81 4.82 7.18
N ASN A 199 10.83 4.95 8.05
CA ASN A 199 10.62 5.03 9.49
C ASN A 199 9.84 6.29 9.89
N GLU A 200 10.16 7.45 9.31
CA GLU A 200 9.41 8.69 9.53
C GLU A 200 7.95 8.57 9.11
N SER A 201 7.67 7.92 7.98
CA SER A 201 6.31 7.64 7.51
C SER A 201 5.57 6.71 8.48
N GLY A 202 6.26 5.67 8.99
CA GLY A 202 5.72 4.78 10.02
C GLY A 202 5.37 5.51 11.31
N ASP A 203 6.25 6.37 11.78
CA ASP A 203 6.06 7.23 12.95
C ASP A 203 4.87 8.19 12.75
N SER A 204 4.78 8.81 11.60
CA SER A 204 3.68 9.69 11.22
C SER A 204 2.35 8.94 11.16
N SER A 205 2.33 7.73 10.60
CA SER A 205 1.16 6.86 10.61
C SER A 205 0.70 6.53 12.03
N PHE A 206 1.63 6.17 12.91
CA PHE A 206 1.31 5.85 14.30
C PHE A 206 0.78 7.07 15.06
N LYS A 207 1.47 8.20 14.97
CA LYS A 207 1.22 9.38 15.81
C LYS A 207 0.05 10.22 15.30
N TYR A 208 -0.09 10.37 13.96
CA TYR A 208 -0.96 11.36 13.35
C TYR A 208 -2.09 10.75 12.54
N LEU A 209 -1.83 9.75 11.69
CA LEU A 209 -2.90 9.03 10.99
C LEU A 209 -3.71 8.17 11.97
N GLN A 210 -3.04 7.61 12.98
CA GLN A 210 -3.63 6.79 14.03
C GLN A 210 -4.36 5.56 13.46
N ASN A 211 -3.66 4.81 12.61
CA ASN A 211 -4.17 3.61 11.95
C ASN A 211 -3.50 2.32 12.43
N ILE A 212 -2.84 2.32 13.61
CA ILE A 212 -2.11 1.16 14.10
C ILE A 212 -3.02 0.21 14.89
N TYR A 213 -3.99 0.75 15.61
CA TYR A 213 -5.02 -0.03 16.29
C TYR A 213 -6.36 0.71 16.27
N ALA A 214 -7.45 -0.05 16.36
CA ALA A 214 -8.77 0.53 16.39
C ALA A 214 -9.10 1.15 17.76
N SER A 215 -9.64 2.36 17.76
CA SER A 215 -10.07 3.02 19.00
C SER A 215 -11.21 2.27 19.72
N SER A 216 -11.99 1.50 18.95
CA SER A 216 -13.05 0.62 19.43
C SER A 216 -12.53 -0.65 20.13
N ALA A 217 -11.27 -1.05 19.90
CA ALA A 217 -10.64 -2.25 20.48
C ALA A 217 -9.22 -1.94 21.00
N PRO A 218 -9.06 -1.09 22.04
CA PRO A 218 -7.77 -0.56 22.46
C PRO A 218 -6.79 -1.62 23.01
N ASN A 219 -7.26 -2.80 23.32
CA ASN A 219 -6.43 -3.92 23.79
C ASN A 219 -5.90 -4.79 22.66
N GLU A 220 -6.43 -4.65 21.44
CA GLU A 220 -5.99 -5.40 20.26
C GLU A 220 -4.91 -4.63 19.52
N GLN A 221 -3.67 -4.75 19.95
CA GLN A 221 -2.55 -3.96 19.44
C GLN A 221 -1.45 -4.83 18.80
N GLY A 222 -1.85 -5.82 18.00
CA GLY A 222 -0.90 -6.71 17.32
C GLY A 222 0.11 -5.97 16.46
N LEU A 223 -0.32 -4.94 15.72
CA LEU A 223 0.58 -4.10 14.92
C LEU A 223 1.58 -3.30 15.79
N SER A 224 1.13 -2.71 16.89
CA SER A 224 2.02 -1.98 17.83
C SER A 224 3.10 -2.90 18.38
N LEU A 225 2.70 -4.13 18.77
CA LEU A 225 3.63 -5.14 19.28
C LEU A 225 4.62 -5.57 18.19
N ALA A 226 4.13 -5.84 16.97
CA ALA A 226 4.98 -6.22 15.84
C ALA A 226 6.00 -5.13 15.50
N LEU A 227 5.59 -3.85 15.46
CA LEU A 227 6.48 -2.72 15.22
C LEU A 227 7.55 -2.59 16.32
N TYR A 228 7.17 -2.77 17.59
CA TYR A 228 8.12 -2.74 18.69
C TYR A 228 9.19 -3.84 18.54
N LEU A 229 8.76 -5.08 18.31
CA LEU A 229 9.65 -6.23 18.15
C LEU A 229 10.53 -6.10 16.91
N ALA A 230 9.96 -5.63 15.78
CA ALA A 230 10.71 -5.36 14.56
C ALA A 230 11.81 -4.33 14.79
N ASN A 231 11.51 -3.21 15.45
CA ASN A 231 12.50 -2.19 15.79
C ASN A 231 13.62 -2.73 16.69
N GLN A 232 13.28 -3.58 17.68
CA GLN A 232 14.29 -4.23 18.52
C GLN A 232 15.20 -5.16 17.71
N ALA A 233 14.61 -6.00 16.84
CA ALA A 233 15.38 -6.92 16.01
C ALA A 233 16.26 -6.20 14.97
N LEU A 234 15.76 -5.11 14.39
CA LEU A 234 16.51 -4.26 13.46
C LEU A 234 17.67 -3.53 14.15
N GLY A 235 17.50 -3.09 15.40
CA GLY A 235 18.55 -2.44 16.18
C GLY A 235 19.12 -1.18 15.53
N GLY A 236 18.28 -0.40 14.86
CA GLY A 236 18.66 0.82 14.14
C GLY A 236 19.20 0.60 12.73
N GLU A 237 19.29 -0.64 12.26
CA GLU A 237 19.63 -0.98 10.88
C GLU A 237 18.35 -1.42 10.14
N GLY A 238 18.01 -0.77 9.04
CA GLY A 238 16.76 -1.06 8.31
C GLY A 238 15.58 -0.18 8.71
N ALA A 239 14.39 -0.56 8.30
CA ALA A 239 13.19 0.22 8.57
C ALA A 239 11.96 -0.68 8.71
N CYS A 240 10.95 -0.23 9.48
CA CYS A 240 9.66 -0.89 9.51
C CYS A 240 8.51 0.10 9.70
N ARG A 241 7.34 -0.25 9.17
CA ARG A 241 6.11 0.51 9.33
C ARG A 241 4.89 -0.40 9.17
N VAL A 242 3.72 0.13 9.50
CA VAL A 242 2.46 -0.51 9.13
C VAL A 242 2.37 -0.67 7.61
N HIS A 243 1.86 -1.81 7.16
CA HIS A 243 1.59 -2.07 5.75
C HIS A 243 0.08 -1.94 5.45
N GLY A 244 -0.25 -1.20 4.38
CA GLY A 244 -1.63 -0.99 3.96
C GLY A 244 -2.44 -0.09 4.91
N GLY A 245 -3.74 -0.37 5.04
CA GLY A 245 -4.68 0.47 5.77
C GLY A 245 -4.51 0.50 7.29
N GLY A 246 -3.82 -0.47 7.85
CA GLY A 246 -3.61 -0.54 9.30
C GLY A 246 -4.77 -1.17 10.07
N PHE A 247 -4.92 -0.77 11.34
CA PHE A 247 -5.85 -1.25 12.37
C PHE A 247 -5.72 -2.71 12.74
N ALA A 248 -5.40 -3.58 11.80
CA ALA A 248 -5.04 -4.98 11.93
C ALA A 248 -4.16 -5.41 10.72
N GLY A 249 -3.76 -6.66 10.66
CA GLY A 249 -3.06 -7.25 9.51
C GLY A 249 -1.55 -7.18 9.62
N THR A 250 -0.88 -6.42 8.78
CA THR A 250 0.54 -6.59 8.53
C THR A 250 1.38 -5.35 8.78
N ILE A 251 2.65 -5.58 9.13
CA ILE A 251 3.72 -4.59 9.01
C ILE A 251 4.63 -4.95 7.85
N GLN A 252 5.28 -3.98 7.26
CA GLN A 252 6.42 -4.18 6.36
C GLN A 252 7.73 -3.83 7.04
N ALA A 253 8.79 -4.55 6.72
CA ALA A 253 10.13 -4.27 7.20
C ALA A 253 11.18 -4.46 6.11
N PHE A 254 12.14 -3.55 6.04
CA PHE A 254 13.36 -3.66 5.25
C PHE A 254 14.45 -4.16 6.17
N VAL A 255 14.77 -5.44 6.08
CA VAL A 255 15.63 -6.16 7.02
C VAL A 255 17.01 -6.39 6.38
N PRO A 256 18.12 -5.96 6.99
CA PRO A 256 19.46 -6.33 6.51
C PRO A 256 19.57 -7.85 6.35
N GLU A 257 20.13 -8.32 5.22
CA GLU A 257 20.25 -9.76 4.93
C GLU A 257 20.93 -10.54 6.07
N LYS A 258 21.94 -9.94 6.69
CA LYS A 258 22.66 -10.51 7.85
C LYS A 258 21.77 -10.74 9.08
N LYS A 259 20.63 -10.07 9.18
CA LYS A 259 19.67 -10.17 10.31
C LYS A 259 18.40 -10.96 9.95
N LEU A 260 18.24 -11.34 8.69
CA LEU A 260 16.99 -11.88 8.16
C LEU A 260 16.47 -13.10 8.92
N GLU A 261 17.33 -14.09 9.13
CA GLU A 261 16.93 -15.33 9.82
C GLU A 261 16.55 -15.07 11.29
N ALA A 262 17.30 -14.21 11.97
CA ALA A 262 16.99 -13.86 13.37
C ALA A 262 15.70 -13.03 13.47
N PHE A 263 15.49 -12.10 12.54
CA PHE A 263 14.27 -11.31 12.45
C PHE A 263 13.05 -12.19 12.22
N LYS A 264 13.14 -13.09 11.22
CA LYS A 264 12.06 -14.03 10.88
C LYS A 264 11.73 -14.93 12.08
N ALA A 265 12.74 -15.52 12.71
CA ALA A 265 12.55 -16.37 13.87
C ALA A 265 11.86 -15.66 15.03
N GLU A 266 12.22 -14.39 15.30
CA GLU A 266 11.60 -13.59 16.36
C GLU A 266 10.14 -13.26 16.05
N MET A 267 9.82 -12.87 14.80
CA MET A 267 8.45 -12.59 14.39
C MET A 267 7.58 -13.86 14.45
N GLU A 268 8.07 -14.97 13.92
CA GLU A 268 7.34 -16.23 13.91
C GLU A 268 7.18 -16.83 15.31
N ARG A 269 8.11 -16.59 16.22
CA ARG A 269 7.97 -16.98 17.64
C ARG A 269 6.77 -16.33 18.31
N VAL A 270 6.42 -15.11 17.93
CA VAL A 270 5.34 -14.34 18.56
C VAL A 270 4.03 -14.48 17.79
N PHE A 271 4.07 -14.40 16.46
CA PHE A 271 2.88 -14.38 15.60
C PHE A 271 2.56 -15.73 14.94
N GLY A 272 3.38 -16.74 15.20
CA GLY A 272 3.22 -18.10 14.70
C GLY A 272 4.03 -18.40 13.45
N GLU A 273 4.31 -19.67 13.24
CA GLU A 273 5.06 -20.17 12.08
C GLU A 273 4.43 -19.67 10.77
N GLY A 274 5.26 -19.23 9.82
CA GLY A 274 4.84 -18.71 8.53
C GLY A 274 4.16 -17.34 8.60
N SER A 275 4.26 -16.58 9.68
CA SER A 275 3.75 -15.21 9.77
C SER A 275 4.67 -14.17 9.14
N CYS A 276 5.95 -14.50 8.92
CA CYS A 276 6.94 -13.60 8.30
C CYS A 276 7.23 -14.06 6.86
N TYR A 277 6.77 -13.27 5.90
CA TYR A 277 6.96 -13.51 4.47
C TYR A 277 8.13 -12.67 3.96
N VAL A 278 9.10 -13.34 3.34
CA VAL A 278 10.18 -12.65 2.62
C VAL A 278 9.76 -12.50 1.16
N LEU A 279 9.70 -11.26 0.70
CA LEU A 279 9.20 -10.91 -0.64
C LEU A 279 10.34 -10.46 -1.55
N SER A 280 10.12 -10.62 -2.83
CA SER A 280 10.93 -10.01 -3.89
C SER A 280 10.08 -9.00 -4.65
N ILE A 281 10.71 -7.90 -5.07
CA ILE A 281 10.05 -6.89 -5.91
C ILE A 281 10.20 -7.33 -7.35
N ARG A 282 9.07 -7.63 -7.99
CA ARG A 282 9.04 -8.04 -9.38
C ARG A 282 9.21 -6.81 -10.29
N PRO A 283 10.21 -6.81 -11.19
CA PRO A 283 10.54 -5.61 -11.99
C PRO A 283 9.52 -5.31 -13.11
N VAL A 284 8.63 -6.23 -13.39
CA VAL A 284 7.62 -6.14 -14.47
C VAL A 284 6.26 -6.58 -13.96
N GLY A 285 5.21 -6.03 -14.54
CA GLY A 285 3.82 -6.42 -14.27
C GLY A 285 3.41 -7.71 -14.97
N GLY A 286 2.19 -7.71 -15.54
CA GLY A 286 1.70 -8.83 -16.34
C GLY A 286 2.49 -8.97 -17.65
N VAL A 287 3.08 -10.15 -17.90
CA VAL A 287 3.85 -10.42 -19.13
C VAL A 287 3.53 -11.81 -19.66
N GLN A 288 3.60 -11.97 -20.97
CA GLN A 288 3.59 -13.26 -21.61
C GLN A 288 4.98 -13.90 -21.48
N ILE A 289 5.03 -15.18 -21.20
CA ILE A 289 6.26 -15.97 -21.17
C ILE A 289 6.17 -17.00 -22.29
N ASP A 290 7.10 -16.96 -23.22
CA ASP A 290 7.25 -17.98 -24.24
C ASP A 290 8.05 -19.16 -23.63
N LEU A 291 7.50 -20.36 -23.74
CA LEU A 291 8.05 -21.60 -23.19
C LEU A 291 8.93 -22.32 -24.23
#